data_c3d35d0abdc91adc63dcb0d5c9905c51
#
_entry.id   c3d35d0abdc91adc63dcb0d5c9905c51
#
_cell.length_a   1.000
_cell.length_b   1.000
_cell.length_c   1.000
_cell.angle_alpha   90.00
_cell.angle_beta   90.00
_cell.angle_gamma   90.00
#
_symmetry.space_group_name_H-M   'P 1'
#
loop_
_entity.id
_entity.type
_entity.pdbx_description
1 polymer ?
#
loop_
_entity_poly.entity_id
_entity_poly.type
_entity_poly.pdbx_seq_one_letter_code
_entity_poly.pdbx_strand_id
1 'polypeptide(L)'
;MTETIARLRITLSDTDPEIWRVIDVPVEASLKMVHDIIQAAMGWQDYHLWEFEADERRYGLPDREWPDVTAAKNTKLMTLIDRGTRQLDYTYDMGDNWHHTIVIEAVGPGQPDTRYPRYIDGARRCPPEDSGGTPGFENFLDAIADPKHDDHTELIEWYAGCYGGTYHPETIDELVTKRRVAAIANRRAAGQAAYAKRLNS
;
A
#
# COMPACT_ATOMS: atom_id res chain seq x y z
N MET A 1 17.30 -11.65 -19.19
CA MET A 1 17.56 -10.30 -18.62
C MET A 1 16.67 -10.15 -17.42
N THR A 2 17.21 -9.65 -16.31
CA THR A 2 16.42 -9.34 -15.11
C THR A 2 15.61 -8.05 -15.35
N GLU A 3 14.38 -8.00 -14.82
CA GLU A 3 13.58 -6.76 -14.90
C GLU A 3 14.15 -5.68 -13.97
N THR A 4 13.91 -4.42 -14.31
CA THR A 4 14.27 -3.29 -13.44
C THR A 4 13.21 -3.11 -12.34
N ILE A 5 13.66 -2.93 -11.11
CA ILE A 5 12.82 -2.71 -9.94
C ILE A 5 13.15 -1.37 -9.28
N ALA A 6 12.15 -0.81 -8.61
CA ALA A 6 12.31 0.28 -7.67
C ALA A 6 12.07 -0.23 -6.25
N ARG A 7 12.92 0.16 -5.31
CA ARG A 7 12.67 -0.04 -3.89
C ARG A 7 11.89 1.14 -3.37
N LEU A 8 10.70 0.88 -2.86
CA LEU A 8 9.81 1.88 -2.30
C LEU A 8 9.75 1.73 -0.78
N ARG A 9 10.02 2.82 -0.06
CA ARG A 9 9.66 2.96 1.35
C ARG A 9 8.33 3.71 1.42
N ILE A 10 7.35 3.09 2.03
CA ILE A 10 5.98 3.60 2.19
C ILE A 10 5.79 3.85 3.69
N THR A 11 5.60 5.09 4.08
CA THR A 11 5.42 5.49 5.49
C THR A 11 4.04 6.11 5.64
N LEU A 12 3.23 5.58 6.56
CA LEU A 12 1.96 6.19 6.95
C LEU A 12 2.27 7.45 7.77
N SER A 13 1.79 8.58 7.29
CA SER A 13 2.02 9.89 7.92
C SER A 13 1.28 10.00 9.26
N ASP A 14 1.74 10.93 10.10
CA ASP A 14 1.10 11.27 11.37
C ASP A 14 0.92 10.08 12.34
N THR A 15 1.85 9.11 12.29
CA THR A 15 1.91 8.00 13.24
C THR A 15 3.23 8.01 14.00
N ASP A 16 3.16 7.90 15.34
CA ASP A 16 4.33 7.79 16.23
C ASP A 16 4.11 6.62 17.23
N PRO A 17 4.99 5.59 17.21
CA PRO A 17 6.09 5.35 16.26
C PRO A 17 5.61 5.05 14.82
N GLU A 18 6.50 5.31 13.83
CA GLU A 18 6.18 5.18 12.40
C GLU A 18 5.63 3.80 12.02
N ILE A 19 4.59 3.79 11.19
CA ILE A 19 4.09 2.60 10.49
C ILE A 19 4.61 2.66 9.05
N TRP A 20 5.43 1.68 8.64
CA TRP A 20 6.06 1.71 7.32
C TRP A 20 6.26 0.33 6.70
N ARG A 21 6.45 0.30 5.39
CA ARG A 21 6.77 -0.88 4.58
C ARG A 21 7.85 -0.57 3.57
N VAL A 22 8.73 -1.54 3.29
CA VAL A 22 9.69 -1.49 2.18
C VAL A 22 9.37 -2.62 1.20
N ILE A 23 9.22 -2.27 -0.07
CA ILE A 23 8.79 -3.19 -1.12
C ILE A 23 9.60 -2.96 -2.38
N ASP A 24 10.10 -4.03 -2.99
CA ASP A 24 10.67 -3.98 -4.33
C ASP A 24 9.55 -4.16 -5.37
N VAL A 25 9.38 -3.17 -6.25
CA VAL A 25 8.29 -3.06 -7.23
C VAL A 25 8.88 -2.96 -8.64
N PRO A 26 8.34 -3.68 -9.64
CA PRO A 26 8.77 -3.48 -11.03
C PRO A 26 8.51 -2.04 -11.46
N VAL A 27 9.48 -1.38 -12.09
CA VAL A 27 9.30 0.00 -12.60
C VAL A 27 8.21 0.09 -13.67
N GLU A 28 7.91 -1.02 -14.35
CA GLU A 28 6.84 -1.15 -15.33
C GLU A 28 5.44 -1.28 -14.70
N ALA A 29 5.35 -1.37 -13.37
CA ALA A 29 4.06 -1.40 -12.68
C ALA A 29 3.28 -0.10 -12.94
N SER A 30 1.98 -0.21 -13.22
CA SER A 30 1.11 0.96 -13.21
C SER A 30 0.91 1.48 -11.79
N LEU A 31 0.55 2.74 -11.62
CA LEU A 31 0.23 3.30 -10.31
C LEU A 31 -0.98 2.57 -9.66
N LYS A 32 -1.93 2.05 -10.47
CA LYS A 32 -2.98 1.15 -9.93
C LYS A 32 -2.36 -0.12 -9.32
N MET A 33 -1.35 -0.71 -9.96
CA MET A 33 -0.66 -1.86 -9.35
C MET A 33 0.12 -1.47 -8.10
N VAL A 34 0.71 -0.26 -8.05
CA VAL A 34 1.38 0.25 -6.84
C VAL A 34 0.37 0.40 -5.71
N HIS A 35 -0.84 0.94 -5.99
CA HIS A 35 -1.93 0.96 -5.03
C HIS A 35 -2.29 -0.45 -4.53
N ASP A 36 -2.50 -1.44 -5.42
CA ASP A 36 -2.79 -2.82 -5.03
C ASP A 36 -1.71 -3.39 -4.10
N ILE A 37 -0.45 -3.04 -4.35
CA ILE A 37 0.69 -3.47 -3.54
C ILE A 37 0.65 -2.81 -2.15
N ILE A 38 0.32 -1.52 -2.07
CA ILE A 38 0.16 -0.80 -0.80
C ILE A 38 -0.96 -1.42 0.02
N GLN A 39 -2.13 -1.64 -0.57
CA GLN A 39 -3.26 -2.30 0.08
C GLN A 39 -2.88 -3.69 0.65
N ALA A 40 -2.17 -4.48 -0.15
CA ALA A 40 -1.69 -5.80 0.27
C ALA A 40 -0.68 -5.72 1.41
N ALA A 41 0.20 -4.73 1.40
CA ALA A 41 1.28 -4.57 2.37
C ALA A 41 0.82 -3.93 3.68
N MET A 42 -0.12 -2.99 3.61
CA MET A 42 -0.73 -2.37 4.77
C MET A 42 -1.79 -3.30 5.42
N GLY A 43 -2.44 -4.13 4.64
CA GLY A 43 -3.44 -5.09 5.13
C GLY A 43 -4.87 -4.64 4.91
N TRP A 44 -5.07 -3.56 4.17
CA TRP A 44 -6.37 -2.99 3.84
C TRP A 44 -7.10 -3.78 2.75
N GLN A 45 -8.36 -3.44 2.48
CA GLN A 45 -9.28 -4.23 1.68
C GLN A 45 -9.76 -3.55 0.39
N ASP A 46 -9.22 -2.34 0.08
CA ASP A 46 -9.54 -1.56 -1.13
C ASP A 46 -11.05 -1.19 -1.20
N TYR A 47 -11.63 -0.75 -0.06
CA TYR A 47 -13.05 -0.37 0.00
C TYR A 47 -13.30 1.10 -0.34
N HIS A 48 -12.26 1.95 -0.23
CA HIS A 48 -12.37 3.39 -0.33
C HIS A 48 -11.65 3.97 -1.54
N LEU A 49 -11.92 5.24 -1.84
CA LEU A 49 -11.22 6.00 -2.87
C LEU A 49 -9.77 6.26 -2.47
N TRP A 50 -8.95 6.43 -3.47
CA TRP A 50 -7.52 6.65 -3.30
C TRP A 50 -6.93 7.49 -4.43
N GLU A 51 -5.78 8.10 -4.15
CA GLU A 51 -5.10 8.98 -5.08
C GLU A 51 -3.60 8.99 -4.81
N PHE A 52 -2.81 9.14 -5.87
CA PHE A 52 -1.40 9.54 -5.77
C PHE A 52 -1.25 10.99 -6.19
N GLU A 53 -0.29 11.66 -5.57
CA GLU A 53 0.19 12.97 -6.01
C GLU A 53 1.70 12.93 -6.21
N ALA A 54 2.16 13.49 -7.34
CA ALA A 54 3.57 13.64 -7.66
C ALA A 54 3.74 14.77 -8.69
N ASP A 55 4.74 15.63 -8.48
CA ASP A 55 5.10 16.72 -9.40
C ASP A 55 3.86 17.59 -9.77
N GLU A 56 3.07 17.98 -8.76
CA GLU A 56 1.83 18.79 -8.90
C GLU A 56 0.75 18.12 -9.77
N ARG A 57 0.79 16.79 -9.91
CA ARG A 57 -0.18 16.01 -10.68
C ARG A 57 -0.82 14.95 -9.82
N ARG A 58 -2.12 14.76 -10.04
CA ARG A 58 -2.94 13.76 -9.35
C ARG A 58 -3.16 12.54 -10.25
N TYR A 59 -3.05 11.35 -9.66
CA TYR A 59 -3.23 10.08 -10.36
C TYR A 59 -4.16 9.18 -9.54
N GLY A 60 -5.23 8.72 -10.15
CA GLY A 60 -6.23 7.91 -9.45
C GLY A 60 -7.21 7.27 -10.43
N LEU A 61 -8.46 7.20 -10.02
CA LEU A 61 -9.59 6.77 -10.83
C LEU A 61 -10.24 8.03 -11.44
N PRO A 62 -10.09 8.32 -12.75
CA PRO A 62 -10.72 9.48 -13.36
C PRO A 62 -12.23 9.39 -13.26
N ASP A 63 -12.85 10.48 -12.86
CA ASP A 63 -14.29 10.67 -12.85
C ASP A 63 -14.67 11.97 -13.57
N ARG A 64 -15.96 12.13 -13.91
CA ARG A 64 -16.48 13.36 -14.52
C ARG A 64 -16.40 14.56 -13.59
N GLU A 65 -16.53 14.32 -12.29
CA GLU A 65 -16.44 15.36 -11.25
C GLU A 65 -14.99 15.77 -10.96
N TRP A 66 -14.01 14.96 -11.39
CA TRP A 66 -12.57 15.13 -11.12
C TRP A 66 -11.74 14.97 -12.40
N PRO A 67 -11.95 15.87 -13.38
CA PRO A 67 -11.37 15.74 -14.73
C PRO A 67 -9.84 15.88 -14.76
N ASP A 68 -9.25 16.47 -13.73
CA ASP A 68 -7.79 16.70 -13.63
C ASP A 68 -7.02 15.49 -13.11
N VAL A 69 -7.72 14.41 -12.73
CA VAL A 69 -7.07 13.19 -12.26
C VAL A 69 -6.64 12.33 -13.46
N THR A 70 -5.34 12.08 -13.55
CA THR A 70 -4.77 11.19 -14.56
C THR A 70 -5.02 9.72 -14.20
N ALA A 71 -5.39 8.91 -15.20
CA ALA A 71 -5.67 7.49 -14.96
C ALA A 71 -4.44 6.71 -14.45
N ALA A 72 -4.43 6.35 -13.19
CA ALA A 72 -3.35 5.59 -12.54
C ALA A 72 -3.07 4.25 -13.22
N LYS A 73 -4.08 3.60 -13.79
CA LYS A 73 -3.94 2.33 -14.53
C LYS A 73 -3.09 2.45 -15.80
N ASN A 74 -3.02 3.65 -16.37
CA ASN A 74 -2.30 3.94 -17.62
C ASN A 74 -0.93 4.60 -17.36
N THR A 75 -0.64 5.01 -16.12
CA THR A 75 0.61 5.66 -15.74
C THR A 75 1.52 4.65 -15.06
N LYS A 76 2.70 4.43 -15.61
CA LYS A 76 3.72 3.56 -15.05
C LYS A 76 4.58 4.30 -14.03
N LEU A 77 5.06 3.58 -13.02
CA LEU A 77 6.03 4.10 -12.04
C LEU A 77 7.29 4.62 -12.74
N MET A 78 7.77 3.93 -13.77
CA MET A 78 8.92 4.36 -14.58
C MET A 78 8.74 5.75 -15.18
N THR A 79 7.51 6.11 -15.61
CA THR A 79 7.22 7.44 -16.16
C THR A 79 7.51 8.57 -15.17
N LEU A 80 7.25 8.33 -13.89
CA LEU A 80 7.57 9.29 -12.82
C LEU A 80 9.07 9.31 -12.52
N ILE A 81 9.69 8.12 -12.44
CA ILE A 81 11.13 7.99 -12.22
C ILE A 81 11.93 8.71 -13.31
N ASP A 82 11.55 8.56 -14.59
CA ASP A 82 12.20 9.20 -15.73
C ASP A 82 12.06 10.73 -15.73
N ARG A 83 11.02 11.26 -15.07
CA ARG A 83 10.85 12.71 -14.83
C ARG A 83 11.70 13.24 -13.68
N GLY A 84 12.34 12.36 -12.94
CA GLY A 84 13.16 12.71 -11.77
C GLY A 84 12.43 12.63 -10.44
N THR A 85 11.15 12.18 -10.42
CA THR A 85 10.38 12.00 -9.17
C THR A 85 11.12 11.06 -8.22
N ARG A 86 11.29 11.47 -6.97
CA ARG A 86 11.92 10.68 -5.90
C ARG A 86 10.97 10.37 -4.75
N GLN A 87 9.86 11.09 -4.69
CA GLN A 87 8.82 10.95 -3.69
C GLN A 87 7.46 11.11 -4.35
N LEU A 88 6.50 10.31 -3.88
CA LEU A 88 5.08 10.42 -4.19
C LEU A 88 4.33 10.49 -2.87
N ASP A 89 3.22 11.19 -2.89
CA ASP A 89 2.23 11.12 -1.83
C ASP A 89 1.10 10.17 -2.28
N TYR A 90 0.53 9.45 -1.33
CA TYR A 90 -0.59 8.53 -1.56
C TYR A 90 -1.59 8.66 -0.44
N THR A 91 -2.83 8.97 -0.80
CA THR A 91 -3.96 9.04 0.13
C THR A 91 -4.92 7.90 -0.14
N TYR A 92 -5.27 7.17 0.88
CA TYR A 92 -6.29 6.14 0.90
C TYR A 92 -7.40 6.53 1.86
N ASP A 93 -8.65 6.30 1.46
CA ASP A 93 -9.83 6.72 2.18
C ASP A 93 -9.89 8.25 2.40
N MET A 94 -10.65 8.94 1.56
CA MET A 94 -10.76 10.41 1.64
C MET A 94 -11.51 10.88 2.89
N GLY A 95 -12.20 10.00 3.60
CA GLY A 95 -12.85 10.26 4.88
C GLY A 95 -11.88 10.21 6.05
N ASP A 96 -11.17 9.09 6.19
CA ASP A 96 -10.15 8.86 7.22
C ASP A 96 -8.82 9.54 6.89
N ASN A 97 -8.60 9.87 5.60
CA ASN A 97 -7.42 10.58 5.10
C ASN A 97 -6.09 9.89 5.45
N TRP A 98 -5.99 8.58 5.19
CA TRP A 98 -4.75 7.84 5.40
C TRP A 98 -3.68 8.27 4.39
N HIS A 99 -2.92 9.28 4.77
CA HIS A 99 -1.86 9.87 3.97
C HIS A 99 -0.54 9.11 4.13
N HIS A 100 0.15 8.84 3.02
CA HIS A 100 1.43 8.13 3.00
C HIS A 100 2.45 8.90 2.17
N THR A 101 3.65 8.95 2.67
CA THR A 101 4.81 9.34 1.89
C THR A 101 5.50 8.10 1.32
N ILE A 102 5.71 8.09 0.01
CA ILE A 102 6.39 7.00 -0.71
C ILE A 102 7.72 7.51 -1.26
N VAL A 103 8.82 7.03 -0.71
CA VAL A 103 10.17 7.39 -1.16
C VAL A 103 10.72 6.29 -2.07
N ILE A 104 11.25 6.67 -3.24
CA ILE A 104 11.98 5.79 -4.15
C ILE A 104 13.43 5.73 -3.67
N GLU A 105 13.76 4.73 -2.84
CA GLU A 105 15.09 4.60 -2.23
C GLU A 105 16.17 4.17 -3.22
N ALA A 106 15.82 3.29 -4.18
CA ALA A 106 16.75 2.79 -5.17
C ALA A 106 16.01 2.32 -6.43
N VAL A 107 16.71 2.37 -7.57
CA VAL A 107 16.27 1.78 -8.84
C VAL A 107 17.44 0.97 -9.41
N GLY A 108 17.17 -0.28 -9.79
CA GLY A 108 18.23 -1.14 -10.31
C GLY A 108 17.70 -2.49 -10.81
N PRO A 109 18.60 -3.39 -11.24
CA PRO A 109 18.22 -4.71 -11.71
C PRO A 109 17.65 -5.56 -10.59
N GLY A 110 16.55 -6.26 -10.85
CA GLY A 110 16.01 -7.26 -9.97
C GLY A 110 16.92 -8.49 -9.83
N GLN A 111 16.67 -9.32 -8.84
CA GLN A 111 17.40 -10.58 -8.65
C GLN A 111 16.93 -11.62 -9.70
N PRO A 112 17.83 -12.47 -10.22
CA PRO A 112 17.45 -13.59 -11.07
C PRO A 112 16.42 -14.49 -10.37
N ASP A 113 15.53 -15.08 -11.14
CA ASP A 113 14.51 -16.05 -10.69
C ASP A 113 13.58 -15.56 -9.58
N THR A 114 13.54 -14.23 -9.36
CA THR A 114 12.68 -13.60 -8.36
C THR A 114 11.46 -12.99 -9.03
N ARG A 115 10.27 -13.24 -8.44
CA ARG A 115 9.02 -12.61 -8.87
C ARG A 115 8.79 -11.34 -8.06
N TYR A 116 8.37 -10.28 -8.75
CA TYR A 116 8.03 -8.99 -8.16
C TYR A 116 6.56 -8.64 -8.40
N PRO A 117 5.91 -7.88 -7.47
CA PRO A 117 6.48 -7.20 -6.30
C PRO A 117 6.94 -8.15 -5.19
N ARG A 118 7.85 -7.67 -4.32
CA ARG A 118 8.37 -8.43 -3.19
C ARG A 118 8.41 -7.56 -1.93
N TYR A 119 7.78 -8.01 -0.85
CA TYR A 119 7.91 -7.43 0.47
C TYR A 119 9.33 -7.65 1.01
N ILE A 120 9.95 -6.60 1.54
CA ILE A 120 11.32 -6.61 2.07
C ILE A 120 11.31 -6.48 3.57
N ASP A 121 10.68 -5.41 4.10
CA ASP A 121 10.71 -5.07 5.52
C ASP A 121 9.52 -4.19 5.91
N GLY A 122 9.29 -3.97 7.20
CA GLY A 122 8.28 -3.07 7.71
C GLY A 122 8.21 -3.07 9.23
N ALA A 123 7.53 -2.08 9.78
CA ALA A 123 7.27 -2.01 11.21
C ALA A 123 5.81 -1.65 11.47
N ARG A 124 5.29 -2.20 12.55
CA ARG A 124 3.99 -1.96 13.16
C ARG A 124 2.78 -2.33 12.29
N ARG A 125 1.69 -2.65 12.96
CA ARG A 125 0.41 -2.95 12.33
C ARG A 125 -0.28 -1.67 11.88
N CYS A 126 -0.86 -1.69 10.67
CA CYS A 126 -1.65 -0.57 10.17
C CYS A 126 -2.95 -0.41 10.94
N PRO A 127 -3.51 0.82 10.96
CA PRO A 127 -4.86 1.06 11.45
C PRO A 127 -5.87 0.11 10.82
N PRO A 128 -6.91 -0.30 11.55
CA PRO A 128 -8.06 -0.96 10.95
C PRO A 128 -8.77 -0.04 9.93
N GLU A 129 -9.48 -0.60 8.96
CA GLU A 129 -10.40 0.17 8.11
C GLU A 129 -11.44 0.88 8.98
N ASP A 130 -11.88 2.05 8.55
CA ASP A 130 -12.96 2.83 9.20
C ASP A 130 -12.69 3.16 10.69
N SER A 131 -11.41 3.30 11.06
CA SER A 131 -11.05 3.63 12.45
C SER A 131 -11.10 5.12 12.78
N GLY A 132 -11.50 5.99 11.83
CA GLY A 132 -11.70 7.42 12.03
C GLY A 132 -10.45 8.27 11.85
N GLY A 133 -9.56 7.84 10.94
CA GLY A 133 -8.29 8.51 10.64
C GLY A 133 -7.31 8.47 11.81
N THR A 134 -6.26 9.30 11.75
CA THR A 134 -5.23 9.33 12.80
C THR A 134 -5.83 9.56 14.20
N PRO A 135 -6.77 10.52 14.42
CA PRO A 135 -7.35 10.73 15.76
C PRO A 135 -8.15 9.51 16.26
N GLY A 136 -8.93 8.87 15.39
CA GLY A 136 -9.68 7.67 15.74
C GLY A 136 -8.78 6.49 16.05
N PHE A 137 -7.69 6.35 15.31
CA PHE A 137 -6.69 5.31 15.55
C PHE A 137 -5.93 5.54 16.87
N GLU A 138 -5.59 6.78 17.21
CA GLU A 138 -4.99 7.12 18.51
C GLU A 138 -5.95 6.75 19.65
N ASN A 139 -7.22 7.15 19.57
CA ASN A 139 -8.24 6.76 20.55
C ASN A 139 -8.39 5.22 20.64
N PHE A 140 -8.36 4.53 19.51
CA PHE A 140 -8.39 3.06 19.48
C PHE A 140 -7.19 2.44 20.22
N LEU A 141 -5.96 2.96 20.01
CA LEU A 141 -4.77 2.48 20.70
C LEU A 141 -4.85 2.73 22.22
N ASP A 142 -5.28 3.92 22.63
CA ASP A 142 -5.45 4.27 24.04
C ASP A 142 -6.51 3.39 24.70
N ALA A 143 -7.63 3.19 24.03
CA ALA A 143 -8.73 2.37 24.55
C ALA A 143 -8.33 0.91 24.73
N ILE A 144 -7.63 0.30 23.77
CA ILE A 144 -7.21 -1.11 23.92
C ILE A 144 -6.10 -1.29 24.95
N ALA A 145 -5.34 -0.24 25.26
CA ALA A 145 -4.24 -0.27 26.24
C ALA A 145 -4.71 -0.08 27.69
N ASP A 146 -5.78 0.68 27.92
CA ASP A 146 -6.30 0.96 29.28
C ASP A 146 -7.68 0.31 29.53
N PRO A 147 -7.75 -0.72 30.39
CA PRO A 147 -9.04 -1.34 30.76
C PRO A 147 -10.05 -0.42 31.43
N LYS A 148 -9.66 0.81 31.80
CA LYS A 148 -10.55 1.82 32.40
C LYS A 148 -11.03 2.87 31.40
N HIS A 149 -10.55 2.81 30.17
CA HIS A 149 -11.01 3.71 29.10
C HIS A 149 -12.49 3.46 28.82
N ASP A 150 -13.25 4.51 28.63
CA ASP A 150 -14.72 4.45 28.44
C ASP A 150 -15.09 3.54 27.25
N ASP A 151 -14.31 3.58 26.16
CA ASP A 151 -14.55 2.81 24.93
C ASP A 151 -13.81 1.45 24.90
N HIS A 152 -13.11 1.04 25.99
CA HIS A 152 -12.24 -0.15 26.00
C HIS A 152 -12.95 -1.40 25.48
N THR A 153 -14.09 -1.75 26.08
CA THR A 153 -14.83 -2.97 25.73
C THR A 153 -15.38 -2.88 24.31
N GLU A 154 -15.97 -1.74 23.94
CA GLU A 154 -16.60 -1.53 22.64
C GLU A 154 -15.59 -1.67 21.50
N LEU A 155 -14.43 -1.01 21.60
CA LEU A 155 -13.43 -1.02 20.52
C LEU A 155 -12.71 -2.38 20.39
N ILE A 156 -12.51 -3.11 21.50
CA ILE A 156 -12.00 -4.49 21.44
C ILE A 156 -13.02 -5.42 20.74
N GLU A 157 -14.30 -5.33 21.11
CA GLU A 157 -15.36 -6.14 20.51
C GLU A 157 -15.58 -5.80 19.03
N TRP A 158 -15.56 -4.51 18.69
CA TRP A 158 -15.59 -4.04 17.30
C TRP A 158 -14.47 -4.65 16.48
N TYR A 159 -13.22 -4.52 16.95
CA TYR A 159 -12.06 -5.08 16.21
C TYR A 159 -12.16 -6.59 16.09
N ALA A 160 -12.49 -7.29 17.18
CA ALA A 160 -12.63 -8.75 17.17
C ALA A 160 -13.74 -9.23 16.22
N GLY A 161 -14.83 -8.47 16.12
CA GLY A 161 -15.93 -8.77 15.20
C GLY A 161 -15.58 -8.59 13.73
N CYS A 162 -14.80 -7.55 13.40
CA CYS A 162 -14.41 -7.23 12.02
C CYS A 162 -13.23 -8.07 11.50
N TYR A 163 -12.24 -8.33 12.36
CA TYR A 163 -10.95 -8.90 11.94
C TYR A 163 -10.62 -10.24 12.60
N GLY A 164 -11.32 -10.58 13.68
CA GLY A 164 -11.00 -11.72 14.53
C GLY A 164 -9.78 -11.47 15.42
N GLY A 165 -9.81 -12.04 16.63
CA GLY A 165 -8.68 -11.96 17.56
C GLY A 165 -8.42 -10.59 18.15
N THR A 166 -7.15 -10.32 18.51
CA THR A 166 -6.71 -9.11 19.22
C THR A 166 -5.81 -8.26 18.31
N TYR A 167 -5.95 -6.94 18.41
CA TYR A 167 -5.03 -6.01 17.74
C TYR A 167 -3.73 -5.90 18.54
N HIS A 168 -2.61 -6.06 17.85
CA HIS A 168 -1.26 -5.91 18.42
C HIS A 168 -0.49 -4.85 17.62
N PRO A 169 -0.38 -3.61 18.09
CA PRO A 169 0.16 -2.49 17.30
C PRO A 169 1.62 -2.69 16.89
N GLU A 170 2.42 -3.35 17.72
CA GLU A 170 3.86 -3.52 17.49
C GLU A 170 4.20 -4.62 16.49
N THR A 171 3.23 -5.43 16.07
CA THR A 171 3.51 -6.61 15.26
C THR A 171 2.87 -6.57 13.89
N ILE A 172 3.67 -6.86 12.86
CA ILE A 172 3.16 -7.18 11.53
C ILE A 172 3.00 -8.70 11.43
N ASP A 173 1.89 -9.17 10.90
CA ASP A 173 1.82 -10.54 10.41
C ASP A 173 2.58 -10.62 9.07
N GLU A 174 3.92 -10.70 9.18
CA GLU A 174 4.78 -10.74 8.00
C GLU A 174 4.45 -11.89 7.04
N LEU A 175 4.01 -13.03 7.55
CA LEU A 175 3.67 -14.17 6.72
C LEU A 175 2.44 -13.85 5.85
N VAL A 176 1.41 -13.24 6.43
CA VAL A 176 0.22 -12.81 5.70
C VAL A 176 0.57 -11.71 4.72
N THR A 177 1.33 -10.70 5.15
CA THR A 177 1.79 -9.60 4.29
C THR A 177 2.58 -10.11 3.08
N LYS A 178 3.58 -10.97 3.32
CA LYS A 178 4.38 -11.61 2.26
C LYS A 178 3.51 -12.40 1.29
N ARG A 179 2.52 -13.16 1.78
CA ARG A 179 1.58 -13.91 0.94
C ARG A 179 0.68 -13.01 0.10
N ARG A 180 0.15 -11.92 0.66
CA ARG A 180 -0.68 -10.95 -0.06
C ARG A 180 0.10 -10.30 -1.21
N VAL A 181 1.30 -9.80 -0.93
CA VAL A 181 2.19 -9.21 -1.95
C VAL A 181 2.61 -10.24 -3.00
N ALA A 182 2.97 -11.46 -2.59
CA ALA A 182 3.33 -12.55 -3.51
C ALA A 182 2.17 -12.98 -4.41
N ALA A 183 0.93 -12.88 -3.97
CA ALA A 183 -0.24 -13.14 -4.80
C ALA A 183 -0.32 -12.18 -6.00
N ILE A 184 0.04 -10.90 -5.81
CA ILE A 184 0.13 -9.92 -6.90
C ILE A 184 1.25 -10.31 -7.86
N ALA A 185 2.43 -10.67 -7.35
CA ALA A 185 3.57 -11.11 -8.16
C ALA A 185 3.22 -12.34 -9.01
N ASN A 186 2.51 -13.31 -8.44
CA ASN A 186 2.08 -14.52 -9.15
C ASN A 186 1.04 -14.23 -10.25
N ARG A 187 0.05 -13.37 -9.98
CA ARG A 187 -0.93 -12.93 -11.00
C ARG A 187 -0.23 -12.22 -12.16
N ARG A 188 0.72 -11.33 -11.85
CA ARG A 188 1.52 -10.63 -12.86
C ARG A 188 2.30 -11.61 -13.74
N ALA A 189 3.03 -12.54 -13.13
CA ALA A 189 3.81 -13.55 -13.86
C ALA A 189 2.91 -14.45 -14.76
N ALA A 190 1.75 -14.86 -14.28
CA ALA A 190 0.78 -15.63 -15.07
C ALA A 190 0.26 -14.82 -16.27
N GLY A 191 -0.03 -13.53 -16.08
CA GLY A 191 -0.44 -12.62 -17.17
C GLY A 191 0.64 -12.46 -18.23
N GLN A 192 1.90 -12.27 -17.83
CA GLN A 192 3.04 -12.18 -18.75
C GLN A 192 3.23 -13.49 -19.55
N ALA A 193 3.14 -14.65 -18.90
CA ALA A 193 3.24 -15.94 -19.57
C ALA A 193 2.10 -16.18 -20.58
N ALA A 194 0.88 -15.79 -20.23
CA ALA A 194 -0.26 -15.89 -21.13
C ALA A 194 -0.13 -14.97 -22.36
N TYR A 195 0.36 -13.75 -22.15
CA TYR A 195 0.64 -12.80 -23.23
C TYR A 195 1.74 -13.31 -24.18
N ALA A 196 2.84 -13.81 -23.64
CA ALA A 196 3.94 -14.39 -24.44
C ALA A 196 3.48 -15.58 -25.30
N LYS A 197 2.59 -16.42 -24.79
CA LYS A 197 1.99 -17.53 -25.57
C LYS A 197 1.18 -17.03 -26.77
N ARG A 198 0.42 -15.93 -26.61
CA ARG A 198 -0.38 -15.34 -27.70
C ARG A 198 0.45 -14.73 -28.81
N LEU A 199 1.64 -14.22 -28.49
CA LEU A 199 2.54 -13.64 -29.50
C LEU A 199 3.26 -14.72 -30.33
N ASN A 200 3.35 -15.95 -29.82
CA ASN A 200 4.05 -17.06 -30.45
C ASN A 200 3.07 -18.07 -31.12
N SER A 201 1.78 -17.80 -31.09
CA SER A 201 0.71 -18.57 -31.77
C SER A 201 0.17 -17.83 -32.99
#